data_3489f5d0519c6f0ec1c63e7c9fc456fa
#
_entry.id   3489f5d0519c6f0ec1c63e7c9fc456fa
#
_cell.length_a   1.000
_cell.length_b   1.000
_cell.length_c   1.000
_cell.angle_alpha   90.00
_cell.angle_beta   90.00
_cell.angle_gamma   90.00
#
_symmetry.space_group_name_H-M   'P 1'
#
loop_
_entity.id
_entity.type
_entity.pdbx_description
1 polymer ?
#
loop_
_entity_poly.entity_id
_entity_poly.type
_entity_poly.pdbx_seq_one_letter_code
_entity_poly.pdbx_strand_id
1 'polypeptide(L)'
;MSTVYINSAACISVQDTLNDNFFETLKPENSVQILKAIEPNYKEFIPPAMSRRMSKTVKMSSVASTKALQEAGIEKPDAIIVGTGMGCSQDSEKFLKNVLENNEEFLTPTFFIQSTH
;
A
#
# COMPACT_ATOMS: atom_id res chain seq x y z
N MET A 1 5.05 21.97 -27.55
CA MET A 1 4.73 21.24 -26.32
C MET A 1 5.10 19.78 -26.52
N SER A 2 5.81 19.19 -25.59
CA SER A 2 6.00 17.73 -25.58
C SER A 2 4.70 17.06 -25.15
N THR A 3 4.28 16.04 -25.89
CA THR A 3 3.10 15.25 -25.53
C THR A 3 3.47 14.29 -24.39
N VAL A 4 2.64 14.23 -23.36
CA VAL A 4 2.83 13.32 -22.22
C VAL A 4 1.74 12.24 -22.29
N TYR A 5 2.12 11.01 -22.01
CA TYR A 5 1.24 9.85 -22.06
C TYR A 5 1.21 9.14 -20.71
N ILE A 6 0.06 8.54 -20.39
CA ILE A 6 -0.09 7.57 -19.29
C ILE A 6 0.08 6.18 -19.91
N ASN A 7 1.15 5.48 -19.56
CA ASN A 7 1.45 4.16 -20.11
C ASN A 7 0.63 3.05 -19.43
N SER A 8 0.40 3.18 -18.14
CA SER A 8 -0.40 2.24 -17.36
C SER A 8 -0.90 2.87 -16.07
N ALA A 9 -1.86 2.23 -15.43
CA ALA A 9 -2.35 2.62 -14.12
C ALA A 9 -2.79 1.37 -13.35
N ALA A 10 -2.48 1.30 -12.05
CA ALA A 10 -2.94 0.25 -11.16
C ALA A 10 -3.48 0.86 -9.87
N CYS A 11 -4.51 0.25 -9.32
CA CYS A 11 -5.18 0.72 -8.12
C CYS A 11 -5.49 -0.45 -7.18
N ILE A 12 -5.32 -0.23 -5.89
CA ILE A 12 -5.84 -1.11 -4.84
C ILE A 12 -6.94 -0.34 -4.13
N SER A 13 -8.15 -0.85 -4.16
CA SER A 13 -9.34 -0.19 -3.66
C SER A 13 -10.24 -1.13 -2.87
N VAL A 14 -11.45 -0.67 -2.56
CA VAL A 14 -12.52 -1.48 -1.95
C VAL A 14 -13.13 -2.51 -2.91
N GLN A 15 -12.78 -2.43 -4.18
CA GLN A 15 -13.12 -3.40 -5.23
C GLN A 15 -11.87 -4.20 -5.59
N ASP A 16 -12.04 -5.37 -6.19
CA ASP A 16 -10.93 -6.21 -6.66
C ASP A 16 -10.36 -5.66 -7.98
N THR A 17 -9.72 -4.50 -7.90
CA THR A 17 -9.24 -3.72 -9.04
C THR A 17 -7.95 -4.25 -9.67
N LEU A 18 -7.30 -5.23 -9.07
CA LEU A 18 -6.13 -5.91 -9.65
C LEU A 18 -6.54 -7.10 -10.54
N ASN A 19 -7.82 -7.45 -10.56
CA ASN A 19 -8.38 -8.49 -11.41
C ASN A 19 -8.76 -7.89 -12.77
N ASP A 20 -8.36 -8.53 -13.88
CA ASP A 20 -8.64 -8.06 -15.24
C ASP A 20 -10.16 -7.97 -15.55
N ASN A 21 -10.95 -8.77 -14.85
CA ASN A 21 -12.43 -8.79 -14.98
C ASN A 21 -13.14 -7.91 -13.94
N PHE A 22 -12.44 -6.97 -13.34
CA PHE A 22 -12.99 -6.18 -12.23
C PHE A 22 -14.29 -5.43 -12.60
N PHE A 23 -14.43 -4.93 -13.83
CA PHE A 23 -15.64 -4.26 -14.27
C PHE A 23 -16.87 -5.18 -14.35
N GLU A 24 -16.66 -6.49 -14.52
CA GLU A 24 -17.74 -7.48 -14.54
C GLU A 24 -18.16 -7.92 -13.13
N THR A 25 -17.28 -7.71 -12.15
CA THR A 25 -17.44 -8.18 -10.77
C THR A 25 -17.70 -7.05 -9.76
N LEU A 26 -18.04 -5.86 -10.23
CA LEU A 26 -18.35 -4.71 -9.37
C LEU A 26 -19.45 -5.05 -8.37
N LYS A 27 -19.14 -4.89 -7.08
CA LYS A 27 -20.08 -5.10 -5.98
C LYS A 27 -20.46 -3.74 -5.40
N PRO A 28 -21.70 -3.28 -5.59
CA PRO A 28 -22.15 -2.07 -4.90
C PRO A 28 -22.27 -2.38 -3.40
N GLU A 29 -21.50 -1.68 -2.58
CA GLU A 29 -21.56 -1.77 -1.12
C GLU A 29 -22.08 -0.46 -0.58
N ASN A 30 -23.37 -0.41 -0.24
CA ASN A 30 -24.05 0.82 0.17
C ASN A 30 -24.39 0.86 1.67
N SER A 31 -24.06 -0.21 2.43
CA SER A 31 -24.53 -0.38 3.80
C SER A 31 -23.48 -0.06 4.87
N VAL A 32 -22.24 0.23 4.51
CA VAL A 32 -21.13 0.36 5.46
C VAL A 32 -20.51 1.76 5.37
N GLN A 33 -20.34 2.42 6.52
CA GLN A 33 -19.70 3.75 6.58
C GLN A 33 -18.19 3.70 6.32
N ILE A 34 -17.54 2.58 6.58
CA ILE A 34 -16.09 2.41 6.40
C ILE A 34 -15.86 1.20 5.51
N LEU A 35 -15.34 1.45 4.33
CA LEU A 35 -14.96 0.42 3.37
C LEU A 35 -13.46 0.14 3.49
N LYS A 36 -13.10 -1.14 3.57
CA LYS A 36 -11.69 -1.57 3.60
C LYS A 36 -11.24 -1.97 2.21
N ALA A 37 -10.01 -1.58 1.84
CA ALA A 37 -9.41 -2.03 0.59
C ALA A 37 -9.25 -3.56 0.58
N ILE A 38 -9.47 -4.17 -0.58
CA ILE A 38 -9.18 -5.59 -0.82
C ILE A 38 -7.67 -5.71 -0.99
N GLU A 39 -7.04 -6.39 -0.03
CA GLU A 39 -5.58 -6.55 -0.03
C GLU A 39 -5.17 -7.67 -1.00
N PRO A 40 -4.14 -7.43 -1.84
CA PRO A 40 -3.60 -8.46 -2.71
C PRO A 40 -2.79 -9.50 -1.92
N ASN A 41 -2.44 -10.60 -2.57
CA ASN A 41 -1.47 -11.55 -2.04
C ASN A 41 -0.05 -10.96 -2.11
N TYR A 42 0.38 -10.32 -1.06
CA TYR A 42 1.68 -9.64 -1.00
C TYR A 42 2.88 -10.53 -1.28
N LYS A 43 2.77 -11.84 -1.02
CA LYS A 43 3.89 -12.79 -1.22
C LYS A 43 4.28 -12.96 -2.69
N GLU A 44 3.38 -12.65 -3.60
CA GLU A 44 3.64 -12.71 -5.05
C GLU A 44 4.51 -11.53 -5.53
N PHE A 45 4.48 -10.42 -4.80
CA PHE A 45 5.13 -9.18 -5.21
C PHE A 45 6.30 -8.77 -4.31
N ILE A 46 6.25 -9.12 -3.03
CA ILE A 46 7.19 -8.64 -2.02
C ILE A 46 7.83 -9.83 -1.28
N PRO A 47 9.16 -9.92 -1.25
CA PRO A 47 9.86 -10.93 -0.47
C PRO A 47 9.46 -10.88 1.01
N PRO A 48 9.23 -12.03 1.68
CA PRO A 48 8.76 -12.08 3.06
C PRO A 48 9.65 -11.32 4.06
N ALA A 49 10.96 -11.32 3.84
CA ALA A 49 11.92 -10.61 4.69
C ALA A 49 11.70 -9.08 4.65
N MET A 50 11.38 -8.52 3.48
CA MET A 50 11.08 -7.11 3.31
C MET A 50 9.68 -6.78 3.85
N SER A 51 8.70 -7.63 3.53
CA SER A 51 7.30 -7.44 3.92
C SER A 51 7.10 -7.26 5.43
N ARG A 52 7.92 -7.90 6.26
CA ARG A 52 7.84 -7.78 7.72
C ARG A 52 8.11 -6.37 8.25
N ARG A 53 8.89 -5.59 7.53
CA ARG A 53 9.30 -4.22 7.93
C ARG A 53 8.45 -3.13 7.29
N MET A 54 7.60 -3.50 6.34
CA MET A 54 6.76 -2.56 5.62
C MET A 54 5.42 -2.36 6.33
N SER A 55 4.99 -1.11 6.42
CA SER A 55 3.61 -0.78 6.80
C SER A 55 2.63 -1.28 5.73
N LYS A 56 1.35 -1.36 6.09
CA LYS A 56 0.29 -1.74 5.15
C LYS A 56 0.26 -0.81 3.93
N THR A 57 0.36 0.49 4.16
CA THR A 57 0.36 1.51 3.11
C THR A 57 1.52 1.31 2.14
N VAL A 58 2.73 1.07 2.65
CA VAL A 58 3.92 0.80 1.83
C VAL A 58 3.76 -0.49 1.02
N LYS A 59 3.20 -1.56 1.59
CA LYS A 59 2.93 -2.81 0.87
C LYS A 59 1.98 -2.59 -0.30
N MET A 60 0.85 -1.90 -0.05
CA MET A 60 -0.15 -1.61 -1.08
C MET A 60 0.44 -0.76 -2.21
N SER A 61 1.17 0.29 -1.86
CA SER A 61 1.84 1.16 -2.84
C SER A 61 2.85 0.39 -3.69
N SER A 62 3.67 -0.47 -3.06
CA SER A 62 4.65 -1.30 -3.75
C SER A 62 3.99 -2.26 -4.75
N VAL A 63 2.89 -2.91 -4.36
CA VAL A 63 2.18 -3.82 -5.27
C VAL A 63 1.56 -3.06 -6.43
N ALA A 64 0.86 -1.95 -6.17
CA ALA A 64 0.25 -1.14 -7.22
C ALA A 64 1.30 -0.61 -8.21
N SER A 65 2.42 -0.10 -7.70
CA SER A 65 3.53 0.37 -8.54
C SER A 65 4.15 -0.74 -9.38
N THR A 66 4.40 -1.91 -8.77
CA THR A 66 4.96 -3.07 -9.49
C THR A 66 4.02 -3.53 -10.60
N LYS A 67 2.71 -3.62 -10.32
CA LYS A 67 1.71 -4.00 -11.32
C LYS A 67 1.68 -3.01 -12.49
N ALA A 68 1.67 -1.70 -12.19
CA ALA A 68 1.69 -0.66 -13.23
C ALA A 68 2.95 -0.72 -14.09
N LEU A 69 4.13 -0.90 -13.49
CA LEU A 69 5.39 -1.02 -14.23
C LEU A 69 5.42 -2.27 -15.13
N GLN A 70 4.92 -3.40 -14.62
CA GLN A 70 4.81 -4.64 -15.40
C GLN A 70 3.89 -4.45 -16.61
N GLU A 71 2.73 -3.85 -16.44
CA GLU A 71 1.78 -3.57 -17.53
C GLU A 71 2.36 -2.58 -18.56
N ALA A 72 3.12 -1.61 -18.10
CA ALA A 72 3.82 -0.67 -18.99
C ALA A 72 5.05 -1.26 -19.70
N GLY A 73 5.52 -2.45 -19.29
CA GLY A 73 6.76 -3.05 -19.80
C GLY A 73 8.02 -2.27 -19.37
N ILE A 74 7.96 -1.57 -18.24
CA ILE A 74 9.07 -0.75 -17.72
C ILE A 74 9.74 -1.48 -16.56
N GLU A 75 11.02 -1.83 -16.71
CA GLU A 75 11.79 -2.47 -15.64
C GLU A 75 12.25 -1.46 -14.58
N LYS A 76 12.66 -0.28 -15.01
CA LYS A 76 13.19 0.76 -14.13
C LYS A 76 12.70 2.14 -14.57
N PRO A 77 11.92 2.83 -13.73
CA PRO A 77 11.50 4.19 -14.01
C PRO A 77 12.64 5.19 -13.76
N ASP A 78 12.63 6.31 -14.47
CA ASP A 78 13.60 7.39 -14.28
C ASP A 78 13.41 8.12 -12.95
N ALA A 79 12.16 8.22 -12.49
CA ALA A 79 11.81 8.83 -11.21
C ALA A 79 10.58 8.17 -10.60
N ILE A 80 10.47 8.25 -9.28
CA ILE A 80 9.30 7.84 -8.50
C ILE A 80 8.86 9.03 -7.66
N ILE A 81 7.60 9.42 -7.78
CA ILE A 81 7.00 10.47 -6.96
C ILE A 81 5.91 9.84 -6.11
N VAL A 82 5.99 10.04 -4.81
CA VAL A 82 5.04 9.48 -3.84
C VAL A 82 4.30 10.61 -3.14
N GLY A 83 2.98 10.49 -3.07
CA GLY A 83 2.13 11.38 -2.30
C GLY A 83 1.24 10.57 -1.35
N THR A 84 1.06 11.06 -0.13
CA THR A 84 0.17 10.44 0.86
C THR A 84 -0.51 11.50 1.72
N GLY A 85 -1.77 11.27 2.06
CA GLY A 85 -2.51 12.16 2.98
C GLY A 85 -2.29 11.82 4.45
N MET A 86 -2.33 10.54 4.78
CA MET A 86 -2.29 10.04 6.17
C MET A 86 -1.00 9.30 6.51
N GLY A 87 -0.15 9.03 5.53
CA GLY A 87 1.09 8.27 5.72
C GLY A 87 0.86 6.93 6.38
N CYS A 88 1.69 6.60 7.36
CA CYS A 88 1.60 5.38 8.17
C CYS A 88 0.91 5.65 9.52
N SER A 89 -0.14 6.48 9.55
CA SER A 89 -0.82 6.92 10.79
C SER A 89 -1.25 5.77 11.70
N GLN A 90 -1.75 4.66 11.15
CA GLN A 90 -2.12 3.48 11.93
C GLN A 90 -0.94 2.85 12.66
N ASP A 91 0.21 2.81 12.01
CA ASP A 91 1.42 2.24 12.63
C ASP A 91 2.05 3.22 13.62
N SER A 92 1.94 4.53 13.35
CA SER A 92 2.31 5.58 14.31
C SER A 92 1.44 5.53 15.57
N GLU A 93 0.13 5.35 15.42
CA GLU A 93 -0.79 5.18 16.56
C GLU A 93 -0.44 3.95 17.39
N LYS A 94 -0.17 2.80 16.75
CA LYS A 94 0.26 1.57 17.44
C LYS A 94 1.58 1.79 18.18
N PHE A 95 2.52 2.48 17.56
CA PHE A 95 3.80 2.79 18.19
C PHE A 95 3.61 3.66 19.43
N LEU A 96 2.88 4.76 19.32
CA LEU A 96 2.61 5.67 20.45
C LEU A 96 1.85 4.98 21.58
N LYS A 97 0.85 4.17 21.24
CA LYS A 97 0.11 3.37 22.22
C LYS A 97 1.03 2.42 22.97
N ASN A 98 1.93 1.74 22.27
CA ASN A 98 2.89 0.81 22.87
C ASN A 98 3.88 1.54 23.80
N VAL A 99 4.32 2.75 23.44
CA VAL A 99 5.14 3.61 24.30
C VAL A 99 4.43 3.94 25.61
N LEU A 100 3.16 4.35 25.54
CA LEU A 100 2.38 4.73 26.70
C LEU A 100 2.05 3.54 27.61
N GLU A 101 1.67 2.39 27.02
CA GLU A 101 1.29 1.19 27.78
C GLU A 101 2.46 0.52 28.47
N ASN A 102 3.68 0.61 27.93
CA ASN A 102 4.87 -0.03 28.46
C ASN A 102 5.82 0.94 29.21
N ASN A 103 5.38 2.16 29.52
CA ASN A 103 6.20 3.19 30.17
C ASN A 103 7.58 3.36 29.50
N GLU A 104 7.62 3.32 28.18
CA GLU A 104 8.83 3.44 27.35
C GLU A 104 9.80 2.25 27.46
N GLU A 105 9.40 1.17 28.15
CA GLU A 105 10.20 -0.05 28.27
C GLU A 105 9.81 -1.10 27.20
N PHE A 106 10.75 -1.97 26.85
CA PHE A 106 10.54 -3.11 25.94
C PHE A 106 9.93 -2.77 24.57
N LEU A 107 10.25 -1.59 24.04
CA LEU A 107 9.76 -1.16 22.74
C LEU A 107 10.34 -1.99 21.61
N THR A 108 9.48 -2.45 20.70
CA THR A 108 9.90 -3.20 19.53
C THR A 108 10.32 -2.25 18.41
N PRO A 109 11.57 -2.27 17.92
CA PRO A 109 12.03 -1.38 16.85
C PRO A 109 11.17 -1.44 15.58
N THR A 110 10.51 -2.57 15.34
CA THR A 110 9.63 -2.78 14.18
C THR A 110 8.49 -1.78 14.13
N PHE A 111 7.85 -1.46 15.25
CA PHE A 111 6.75 -0.48 15.27
C PHE A 111 7.23 0.92 14.90
N PHE A 112 8.42 1.31 15.35
CA PHE A 112 9.02 2.58 14.96
C PHE A 112 9.31 2.60 13.45
N ILE A 113 9.94 1.55 12.92
CA ILE A 113 10.28 1.43 11.49
C ILE A 113 9.01 1.50 10.63
N GLN A 114 7.92 0.83 11.05
CA GLN A 114 6.65 0.83 10.32
C GLN A 114 5.89 2.16 10.42
N SER A 115 6.16 2.98 11.41
CA SER A 115 5.55 4.30 11.58
C SER A 115 6.16 5.36 10.67
N THR A 116 7.36 5.10 10.13
CA THR A 116 8.05 5.96 9.16
C THR A 116 7.79 5.50 7.72
N HIS A 117 7.86 6.39 6.77
CA HIS A 117 7.62 6.14 5.33
C HIS A 117 8.73 6.73 4.47
#